data_155a0082868c2a95b23859cf12a73cc3
#
_entry.id   155a0082868c2a95b23859cf12a73cc3
#
_cell.length_a   1.000
_cell.length_b   1.000
_cell.length_c   1.000
_cell.angle_alpha   90.00
_cell.angle_beta   90.00
_cell.angle_gamma   90.00
#
_symmetry.space_group_name_H-M   'P 1'
#
loop_
_entity.id
_entity.type
_entity.pdbx_description
1 polymer ?
#
loop_
_entity_poly.entity_id
_entity_poly.type
_entity_poly.pdbx_seq_one_letter_code
_entity_poly.pdbx_strand_id
1 'polypeptide(L)'
;LYKTKTNRTDANQDNQIQAFFDEKSPDYIGNLKSVEKMICGHSYFTTSPNDELVKKRIDLGEKIKHHNVSYWQSEYCVLGDNAGEINGSGMDLGMKTALYVAKVIHADLTISNASAWHWWLSVSANDYKDGLIYISNNIP
;
A
#
# COMPACT_ATOMS: atom_id res chain seq x y z
N LEU A 1 -2.29 1.69 7.58
CA LEU A 1 -3.30 2.41 6.81
C LEU A 1 -3.06 3.90 6.91
N TYR A 2 -2.36 4.44 5.95
CA TYR A 2 -2.10 5.86 5.86
C TYR A 2 -3.23 6.53 5.11
N LYS A 3 -4.15 7.16 5.82
CA LYS A 3 -5.09 8.09 5.21
C LYS A 3 -4.47 9.45 5.10
N THR A 4 -4.31 9.90 3.91
CA THR A 4 -3.70 11.18 3.60
C THR A 4 -4.58 12.40 3.89
N LYS A 5 -5.88 12.25 4.00
CA LYS A 5 -6.81 13.32 4.41
C LYS A 5 -8.13 12.70 4.90
N THR A 6 -8.39 12.75 6.18
CA THR A 6 -9.74 12.55 6.69
C THR A 6 -10.06 13.63 7.70
N ASN A 7 -11.26 14.17 7.61
CA ASN A 7 -11.88 15.00 8.66
C ASN A 7 -12.26 14.12 9.88
N ARG A 8 -11.43 13.11 10.21
CA ARG A 8 -11.67 12.25 11.36
C ARG A 8 -11.12 12.93 12.60
N THR A 9 -11.98 13.09 13.57
CA THR A 9 -11.69 13.72 14.88
C THR A 9 -11.13 12.74 15.89
N ASP A 10 -11.11 11.43 15.58
CA ASP A 10 -10.60 10.40 16.46
C ASP A 10 -9.16 10.03 16.05
N ALA A 11 -8.19 10.44 16.85
CA ALA A 11 -6.77 10.19 16.63
C ALA A 11 -6.41 8.70 16.56
N ASN A 12 -7.18 7.82 17.16
CA ASN A 12 -6.92 6.38 17.15
C ASN A 12 -7.29 5.72 15.82
N GLN A 13 -8.17 6.32 15.04
CA GLN A 13 -8.60 5.75 13.77
C GLN A 13 -7.54 5.80 12.66
N ASP A 14 -6.53 6.64 12.80
CA ASP A 14 -5.47 6.81 11.80
C ASP A 14 -4.16 6.09 12.16
N ASN A 15 -4.07 5.49 13.35
CA ASN A 15 -2.89 4.76 13.79
C ASN A 15 -3.26 3.36 14.30
N GLN A 16 -3.72 2.52 13.38
CA GLN A 16 -4.14 1.15 13.70
C GLN A 16 -3.01 0.29 14.25
N ILE A 17 -1.76 0.54 13.83
CA ILE A 17 -0.61 -0.18 14.38
C ILE A 17 -0.49 0.08 15.87
N GLN A 18 -0.53 1.35 16.28
CA GLN A 18 -0.48 1.71 17.69
C GLN A 18 -1.72 1.22 18.43
N ALA A 19 -2.92 1.41 17.86
CA ALA A 19 -4.15 0.98 18.51
C ALA A 19 -4.15 -0.52 18.82
N PHE A 20 -3.71 -1.36 17.89
CA PHE A 20 -3.79 -2.82 18.05
C PHE A 20 -2.54 -3.46 18.64
N PHE A 21 -1.38 -2.83 18.56
CA PHE A 21 -0.10 -3.45 18.95
C PHE A 21 0.69 -2.66 20.01
N ASP A 22 0.21 -1.52 20.50
CA ASP A 22 0.73 -0.90 21.70
C ASP A 22 0.08 -1.53 22.94
N GLU A 23 0.87 -2.12 23.83
CA GLU A 23 0.39 -2.78 25.06
C GLU A 23 -0.39 -1.85 26.01
N LYS A 24 -0.21 -0.53 25.85
CA LYS A 24 -0.95 0.47 26.64
C LYS A 24 -2.26 0.91 25.98
N SER A 25 -2.53 0.43 24.77
CA SER A 25 -3.77 0.75 24.06
C SER A 25 -4.95 -0.01 24.65
N PRO A 26 -6.13 0.65 24.81
CA PRO A 26 -7.34 -0.06 25.21
C PRO A 26 -7.82 -1.08 24.16
N ASP A 27 -7.37 -0.92 22.90
CA ASP A 27 -7.70 -1.79 21.77
C ASP A 27 -6.61 -2.84 21.48
N TYR A 28 -5.67 -3.06 22.43
CA TYR A 28 -4.54 -3.99 22.25
C TYR A 28 -5.01 -5.43 22.03
N ILE A 29 -4.57 -6.01 20.92
CA ILE A 29 -4.87 -7.39 20.52
C ILE A 29 -3.62 -8.28 20.40
N GLY A 30 -2.44 -7.72 20.60
CA GLY A 30 -1.16 -8.41 20.37
C GLY A 30 -0.87 -9.58 21.33
N ASN A 31 -1.68 -9.77 22.39
CA ASN A 31 -1.62 -10.88 23.33
C ASN A 31 -2.59 -12.03 22.99
N LEU A 32 -3.42 -11.87 21.97
CA LEU A 32 -4.36 -12.91 21.57
C LEU A 32 -3.63 -14.04 20.83
N LYS A 33 -3.80 -15.28 21.29
CA LYS A 33 -3.11 -16.47 20.75
C LYS A 33 -3.44 -16.77 19.28
N SER A 34 -4.59 -16.33 18.80
CA SER A 34 -5.09 -16.57 17.44
C SER A 34 -4.85 -15.38 16.49
N VAL A 35 -4.13 -14.35 16.95
CA VAL A 35 -3.80 -13.18 16.15
C VAL A 35 -2.30 -13.19 15.85
N GLU A 36 -1.97 -13.21 14.56
CA GLU A 36 -0.60 -13.00 14.10
C GLU A 36 -0.23 -11.51 14.22
N LYS A 37 0.97 -11.21 14.68
CA LYS A 37 1.48 -9.83 14.75
C LYS A 37 1.86 -9.34 13.36
N MET A 38 0.87 -9.15 12.53
CA MET A 38 1.00 -8.73 11.14
C MET A 38 -0.09 -7.72 10.79
N ILE A 39 0.26 -6.77 9.94
CA ILE A 39 -0.68 -5.85 9.33
C ILE A 39 -0.60 -5.93 7.82
N CYS A 40 -1.73 -5.64 7.17
CA CYS A 40 -1.83 -5.46 5.73
C CYS A 40 -2.16 -4.00 5.42
N GLY A 41 -1.64 -3.50 4.33
CA GLY A 41 -1.93 -2.14 3.86
C GLY A 41 -1.83 -2.03 2.35
N HIS A 42 -2.34 -0.91 1.84
CA HIS A 42 -2.32 -0.58 0.42
C HIS A 42 -1.49 0.68 0.19
N SER A 43 -0.69 0.70 -0.87
CA SER A 43 0.22 1.81 -1.17
C SER A 43 -0.43 2.96 -1.95
N TYR A 44 -1.75 2.96 -2.12
CA TYR A 44 -2.48 4.00 -2.86
C TYR A 44 -2.28 5.40 -2.29
N PHE A 45 -2.17 6.38 -3.17
CA PHE A 45 -2.05 7.82 -2.84
C PHE A 45 -0.84 8.19 -1.98
N THR A 46 0.17 7.33 -1.95
CA THR A 46 1.40 7.53 -1.19
C THR A 46 2.65 7.23 -2.02
N THR A 47 2.53 7.27 -3.34
CA THR A 47 3.57 6.84 -4.29
C THR A 47 4.18 7.97 -5.08
N SER A 48 3.65 9.18 -4.93
CA SER A 48 4.13 10.40 -5.57
C SER A 48 3.79 11.63 -4.73
N PRO A 49 4.61 12.67 -4.73
CA PRO A 49 5.95 12.71 -5.33
C PRO A 49 6.93 11.80 -4.58
N ASN A 50 8.15 11.61 -5.10
CA ASN A 50 9.09 10.63 -4.59
C ASN A 50 9.51 10.85 -3.11
N ASP A 51 9.64 12.08 -2.66
CA ASP A 51 9.92 12.42 -1.27
C ASP A 51 8.80 11.99 -0.31
N GLU A 52 7.55 12.16 -0.70
CA GLU A 52 6.39 11.65 0.06
C GLU A 52 6.36 10.12 0.07
N LEU A 53 6.67 9.48 -1.07
CA LEU A 53 6.79 8.03 -1.12
C LEU A 53 7.82 7.53 -0.10
N VAL A 54 9.02 8.07 -0.12
CA VAL A 54 10.11 7.66 0.78
C VAL A 54 9.75 7.94 2.24
N LYS A 55 9.27 9.14 2.54
CA LYS A 55 8.85 9.53 3.89
C LYS A 55 7.79 8.59 4.47
N LYS A 56 6.74 8.29 3.71
CA LYS A 56 5.66 7.38 4.17
C LYS A 56 6.17 5.97 4.46
N ARG A 57 7.15 5.47 3.68
CA ARG A 57 7.75 4.15 3.91
C ARG A 57 8.68 4.14 5.12
N ILE A 58 9.42 5.21 5.35
CA ILE A 58 10.23 5.37 6.58
C ILE A 58 9.31 5.38 7.80
N ASP A 59 8.29 6.24 7.81
CA ASP A 59 7.34 6.35 8.92
C ASP A 59 6.65 5.01 9.23
N LEU A 60 6.27 4.26 8.20
CA LEU A 60 5.67 2.94 8.35
C LEU A 60 6.69 1.94 8.90
N GLY A 61 7.89 1.88 8.31
CA GLY A 61 8.97 0.97 8.73
C GLY A 61 9.36 1.17 10.20
N GLU A 62 9.45 2.40 10.66
CA GLU A 62 9.72 2.73 12.07
C GLU A 62 8.61 2.22 13.00
N LYS A 63 7.35 2.42 12.63
CA LYS A 63 6.21 1.97 13.43
C LYS A 63 6.12 0.44 13.53
N ILE A 64 6.22 -0.28 12.42
CA ILE A 64 6.18 -1.75 12.45
C ILE A 64 7.34 -2.33 13.24
N LYS A 65 8.53 -1.75 13.11
CA LYS A 65 9.71 -2.14 13.89
C LYS A 65 9.50 -1.89 15.39
N HIS A 66 8.97 -0.71 15.76
CA HIS A 66 8.72 -0.34 17.15
C HIS A 66 7.77 -1.31 17.85
N HIS A 67 6.72 -1.74 17.16
CA HIS A 67 5.71 -2.65 17.72
C HIS A 67 6.00 -4.14 17.43
N ASN A 68 7.13 -4.45 16.79
CA ASN A 68 7.50 -5.82 16.39
C ASN A 68 6.38 -6.52 15.59
N VAL A 69 5.90 -5.83 14.55
CA VAL A 69 4.81 -6.27 13.67
C VAL A 69 5.37 -6.49 12.28
N SER A 70 4.98 -7.56 11.59
CA SER A 70 5.27 -7.73 10.17
C SER A 70 4.30 -6.94 9.29
N TYR A 71 4.70 -6.65 8.07
CA TYR A 71 3.91 -5.87 7.13
C TYR A 71 3.81 -6.55 5.77
N TRP A 72 2.60 -6.63 5.24
CA TRP A 72 2.31 -6.97 3.85
C TRP A 72 1.70 -5.79 3.12
N GLN A 73 2.32 -5.40 2.02
CA GLN A 73 1.65 -4.57 1.03
C GLN A 73 0.71 -5.49 0.23
N SER A 74 -0.57 -5.45 0.57
CA SER A 74 -1.54 -6.47 0.16
C SER A 74 -2.37 -6.08 -1.06
N GLU A 75 -2.24 -4.84 -1.56
CA GLU A 75 -2.93 -4.41 -2.77
C GLU A 75 -2.31 -3.13 -3.34
N TYR A 76 -1.97 -3.16 -4.61
CA TYR A 76 -1.58 -1.98 -5.36
C TYR A 76 -1.83 -2.14 -6.87
N CYS A 77 -2.35 -1.10 -7.49
CA CYS A 77 -2.22 -0.79 -8.90
C CYS A 77 -1.95 0.71 -9.06
N VAL A 78 -1.75 1.20 -10.27
CA VAL A 78 -1.64 2.64 -10.49
C VAL A 78 -3.03 3.25 -10.43
N LEU A 79 -3.37 3.89 -9.32
CA LEU A 79 -4.67 4.50 -9.06
C LEU A 79 -4.55 6.02 -8.96
N GLY A 80 -5.43 6.75 -9.64
CA GLY A 80 -5.45 8.22 -9.64
C GLY A 80 -4.37 8.86 -10.50
N ASP A 81 -4.08 10.13 -10.25
CA ASP A 81 -3.15 10.94 -11.06
C ASP A 81 -1.71 10.99 -10.51
N ASN A 82 -1.50 10.53 -9.29
CA ASN A 82 -0.21 10.43 -8.64
C ASN A 82 0.63 11.72 -8.77
N ALA A 83 0.05 12.85 -8.39
CA ALA A 83 0.67 14.17 -8.48
C ALA A 83 1.14 14.53 -9.92
N GLY A 84 0.44 14.04 -10.93
CA GLY A 84 0.78 14.27 -12.35
C GLY A 84 1.93 13.39 -12.88
N GLU A 85 2.56 12.55 -12.05
CA GLU A 85 3.66 11.70 -12.49
C GLU A 85 3.17 10.58 -13.41
N ILE A 86 2.05 9.96 -13.06
CA ILE A 86 1.39 8.91 -13.86
C ILE A 86 -0.11 8.86 -13.56
N ASN A 87 -0.93 8.75 -14.58
CA ASN A 87 -2.37 8.56 -14.42
C ASN A 87 -2.73 7.08 -14.55
N GLY A 88 -3.65 6.60 -13.70
CA GLY A 88 -4.13 5.22 -13.70
C GLY A 88 -5.02 4.86 -14.90
N SER A 89 -5.72 5.84 -15.48
CA SER A 89 -6.61 5.61 -16.62
C SER A 89 -5.84 5.22 -17.88
N GLY A 90 -6.47 4.38 -18.69
CA GLY A 90 -5.87 3.84 -19.91
C GLY A 90 -4.87 2.71 -19.59
N MET A 91 -5.08 1.56 -20.23
CA MET A 91 -4.12 0.44 -20.17
C MET A 91 -2.76 0.90 -20.73
N ASP A 92 -1.69 0.54 -20.04
CA ASP A 92 -0.33 0.78 -20.52
C ASP A 92 0.57 -0.41 -20.16
N LEU A 93 1.08 -1.06 -21.18
CA LEU A 93 2.06 -2.16 -21.08
C LEU A 93 3.49 -1.66 -21.34
N GLY A 94 3.68 -0.35 -21.34
CA GLY A 94 4.95 0.29 -21.63
C GLY A 94 5.90 0.37 -20.44
N MET A 95 7.14 0.71 -20.75
CA MET A 95 8.23 0.79 -19.78
C MET A 95 8.00 1.89 -18.73
N LYS A 96 7.28 2.97 -19.07
CA LYS A 96 7.00 4.06 -18.12
C LYS A 96 6.22 3.56 -16.91
N THR A 97 5.11 2.85 -17.15
CA THR A 97 4.30 2.25 -16.08
C THR A 97 5.09 1.16 -15.34
N ALA A 98 5.81 0.31 -16.05
CA ALA A 98 6.64 -0.74 -15.44
C ALA A 98 7.68 -0.16 -14.47
N LEU A 99 8.39 0.88 -14.85
CA LEU A 99 9.40 1.53 -13.99
C LEU A 99 8.77 2.25 -12.81
N TYR A 100 7.60 2.87 -13.00
CA TYR A 100 6.86 3.47 -11.89
C TYR A 100 6.46 2.42 -10.84
N VAL A 101 5.91 1.30 -11.27
CA VAL A 101 5.53 0.20 -10.38
C VAL A 101 6.77 -0.41 -9.70
N ALA A 102 7.86 -0.60 -10.44
CA ALA A 102 9.13 -1.09 -9.87
C ALA A 102 9.67 -0.17 -8.76
N LYS A 103 9.55 1.16 -8.93
CA LYS A 103 9.89 2.15 -7.89
C LYS A 103 9.05 1.92 -6.62
N VAL A 104 7.76 1.70 -6.75
CA VAL A 104 6.86 1.45 -5.61
C VAL A 104 7.20 0.14 -4.92
N ILE A 105 7.35 -0.95 -5.68
CA ILE A 105 7.77 -2.26 -5.15
C ILE A 105 9.07 -2.14 -4.37
N HIS A 106 10.08 -1.51 -4.99
CA HIS A 106 11.38 -1.31 -4.35
C HIS A 106 11.24 -0.57 -3.01
N ALA A 107 10.50 0.53 -2.97
CA ALA A 107 10.32 1.31 -1.76
C ALA A 107 9.56 0.52 -0.67
N ASP A 108 8.51 -0.19 -1.02
CA ASP A 108 7.74 -1.01 -0.08
C ASP A 108 8.59 -2.15 0.52
N LEU A 109 9.40 -2.83 -0.30
CA LEU A 109 10.23 -3.94 0.17
C LEU A 109 11.48 -3.47 0.95
N THR A 110 12.16 -2.40 0.50
CA THR A 110 13.46 -2.02 1.06
C THR A 110 13.39 -0.97 2.15
N ILE A 111 12.39 -0.09 2.13
CA ILE A 111 12.27 1.00 3.10
C ILE A 111 11.26 0.65 4.19
N SER A 112 10.05 0.22 3.83
CA SER A 112 9.07 -0.20 4.85
C SER A 112 9.18 -1.67 5.24
N ASN A 113 10.14 -2.42 4.67
CA ASN A 113 10.40 -3.81 5.00
C ASN A 113 9.18 -4.72 4.86
N ALA A 114 8.39 -4.52 3.78
CA ALA A 114 7.28 -5.40 3.48
C ALA A 114 7.78 -6.82 3.19
N SER A 115 7.17 -7.82 3.82
CA SER A 115 7.52 -9.24 3.62
C SER A 115 6.70 -9.92 2.53
N ALA A 116 5.67 -9.25 2.01
CA ALA A 116 4.91 -9.65 0.82
C ALA A 116 4.40 -8.41 0.08
N TRP A 117 4.24 -8.56 -1.24
CA TRP A 117 3.75 -7.50 -2.11
C TRP A 117 2.77 -8.08 -3.14
N HIS A 118 1.55 -7.56 -3.18
CA HIS A 118 0.48 -8.05 -4.03
C HIS A 118 0.02 -6.97 -5.01
N TRP A 119 -0.13 -7.40 -6.27
CA TRP A 119 -0.68 -6.58 -7.33
C TRP A 119 -2.21 -6.74 -7.43
N TRP A 120 -2.89 -5.70 -7.80
CA TRP A 120 -4.29 -5.65 -8.15
C TRP A 120 -4.43 -5.26 -9.62
N LEU A 121 -4.83 -6.13 -10.53
CA LEU A 121 -5.29 -7.50 -10.60
C LEU A 121 -4.30 -8.42 -11.36
N SER A 122 -4.41 -9.74 -11.19
CA SER A 122 -3.67 -10.69 -12.06
C SER A 122 -4.15 -10.62 -13.50
N VAL A 123 -5.47 -10.59 -13.72
CA VAL A 123 -6.12 -10.49 -15.03
C VAL A 123 -7.15 -9.37 -15.00
N SER A 124 -7.07 -8.45 -15.94
CA SER A 124 -8.01 -7.33 -16.06
C SER A 124 -8.60 -7.26 -17.48
N ALA A 125 -9.84 -6.83 -17.54
CA ALA A 125 -10.53 -6.46 -18.78
C ALA A 125 -10.76 -4.94 -18.88
N ASN A 126 -10.26 -4.17 -17.90
CA ASN A 126 -10.46 -2.74 -17.81
C ASN A 126 -9.42 -1.98 -18.64
N ASP A 127 -9.82 -0.85 -19.19
CA ASP A 127 -8.88 0.11 -19.76
C ASP A 127 -8.26 0.98 -18.64
N TYR A 128 -7.44 0.31 -17.83
CA TYR A 128 -6.80 0.88 -16.64
C TYR A 128 -5.42 0.24 -16.39
N LYS A 129 -4.56 0.86 -15.58
CA LYS A 129 -3.23 0.32 -15.23
C LYS A 129 -3.31 -0.58 -14.00
N ASP A 130 -4.17 -1.60 -14.06
CA ASP A 130 -4.51 -2.49 -12.95
C ASP A 130 -4.22 -3.98 -13.20
N GLY A 131 -3.97 -4.39 -14.44
CA GLY A 131 -3.74 -5.78 -14.80
C GLY A 131 -2.27 -6.13 -15.03
N LEU A 132 -1.89 -7.36 -14.70
CA LEU A 132 -0.64 -7.97 -15.20
C LEU A 132 -0.86 -8.61 -16.57
N ILE A 133 -2.06 -9.14 -16.79
CA ILE A 133 -2.52 -9.69 -18.06
C ILE A 133 -3.83 -8.99 -18.42
N TYR A 134 -3.94 -8.55 -19.67
CA TYR A 134 -5.17 -7.95 -20.17
C TYR A 134 -5.87 -8.90 -21.11
N ILE A 135 -7.19 -9.02 -20.93
CA ILE A 135 -8.07 -9.79 -21.82
C ILE A 135 -9.03 -8.84 -22.53
N SER A 136 -9.40 -9.20 -23.77
CA SER A 136 -10.45 -8.48 -24.48
C SER A 136 -11.82 -8.92 -23.98
N ASN A 137 -12.72 -7.97 -23.73
CA ASN A 137 -14.13 -8.26 -23.49
C ASN A 137 -14.88 -8.66 -24.79
N ASN A 138 -14.25 -8.53 -25.94
CA ASN A 138 -14.76 -8.96 -27.22
C ASN A 138 -14.41 -10.45 -27.42
N ILE A 139 -15.09 -11.32 -26.69
CA ILE A 139 -15.13 -12.74 -27.05
C ILE A 139 -16.12 -12.85 -28.17
N PRO A 140 -15.73 -13.38 -29.37
CA PRO A 140 -16.66 -13.58 -30.49
C PRO A 140 -17.75 -14.60 -30.17
#